data_4c6c2a5640eaae262d0a2559b6db097b
#
_entry.id   4c6c2a5640eaae262d0a2559b6db097b
#
_cell.length_a   1.000
_cell.length_b   1.000
_cell.length_c   1.000
_cell.angle_alpha   90.00
_cell.angle_beta   90.00
_cell.angle_gamma   90.00
#
_symmetry.space_group_name_H-M   'P 1'
#
loop_
_entity.id
_entity.type
_entity.pdbx_description
1 polymer ?
#
loop_
_entity_poly.entity_id
_entity_poly.type
_entity_poly.pdbx_seq_one_letter_code
_entity_poly.pdbx_strand_id
1 'polypeptide(L)'
;RNSFLFSFLVLAAYIIRADGKVMHSEMETLRAFLRRNFGEVAVTQGDNIIRNIFDQQKQMGTMAFEQIIRDSCWQIAAHMNSSQCLQLLSFLVEVSKADGRVDPNELNALRNLAHWLGLDASVLESMFNLEKHDTQSAYKVLGISPNATNDEVKAAYRKMALQHHPDRVATLGEDIRLAAEKKFKEINEA
;
A
#
# COMPACT_ATOMS: atom_id res chain seq x y z
N ARG A 1 -4.12 11.76 -11.46
CA ARG A 1 -3.11 11.99 -10.41
C ARG A 1 -3.74 12.31 -9.06
N ASN A 2 -4.64 13.28 -9.00
CA ASN A 2 -5.32 13.65 -7.75
C ASN A 2 -6.19 12.52 -7.17
N SER A 3 -6.78 11.71 -8.01
CA SER A 3 -7.63 10.59 -7.59
C SER A 3 -6.83 9.48 -6.88
N PHE A 4 -5.61 9.18 -7.33
CA PHE A 4 -4.73 8.23 -6.64
C PHE A 4 -4.32 8.76 -5.26
N LEU A 5 -3.89 10.02 -5.17
CA LEU A 5 -3.52 10.65 -3.90
C LEU A 5 -4.69 10.66 -2.92
N PHE A 6 -5.89 11.03 -3.38
CA PHE A 6 -7.08 11.02 -2.54
C PHE A 6 -7.38 9.61 -2.03
N SER A 7 -7.38 8.60 -2.90
CA SER A 7 -7.57 7.20 -2.51
C SER A 7 -6.54 6.75 -1.47
N PHE A 8 -5.27 7.08 -1.70
CA PHE A 8 -4.19 6.78 -0.75
C PHE A 8 -4.47 7.39 0.63
N LEU A 9 -4.87 8.67 0.68
CA LEU A 9 -5.12 9.37 1.94
C LEU A 9 -6.32 8.79 2.70
N VAL A 10 -7.39 8.42 2.00
CA VAL A 10 -8.56 7.77 2.61
C VAL A 10 -8.15 6.46 3.29
N LEU A 11 -7.38 5.63 2.58
CA LEU A 11 -6.93 4.34 3.11
C LEU A 11 -5.86 4.49 4.19
N ALA A 12 -4.97 5.48 4.08
CA ALA A 12 -4.00 5.81 5.12
C ALA A 12 -4.70 6.24 6.43
N ALA A 13 -5.76 7.04 6.34
CA ALA A 13 -6.56 7.42 7.49
C ALA A 13 -7.16 6.21 8.21
N TYR A 14 -7.65 5.23 7.46
CA TYR A 14 -8.18 3.99 8.02
C TYR A 14 -7.11 3.23 8.81
N ILE A 15 -5.89 3.11 8.28
CA ILE A 15 -4.79 2.42 8.96
C ILE A 15 -4.34 3.18 10.20
N ILE A 16 -4.14 4.48 10.12
CA ILE A 16 -3.70 5.32 11.24
C ILE A 16 -4.69 5.26 12.40
N ARG A 17 -5.99 5.13 12.12
CA ARG A 17 -7.04 5.02 13.15
C ARG A 17 -7.30 3.60 13.63
N ALA A 18 -6.63 2.61 13.09
CA ALA A 18 -6.88 1.20 13.38
C ALA A 18 -6.69 0.83 14.86
N ASP A 19 -5.77 1.49 15.56
CA ASP A 19 -5.53 1.32 16.99
C ASP A 19 -6.38 2.25 17.88
N GLY A 20 -7.24 3.06 17.27
CA GLY A 20 -8.10 4.02 17.96
C GLY A 20 -7.40 5.31 18.39
N LYS A 21 -6.13 5.48 18.08
CA LYS A 21 -5.32 6.65 18.45
C LYS A 21 -4.68 7.26 17.22
N VAL A 22 -4.56 8.59 17.21
CA VAL A 22 -3.76 9.31 16.20
C VAL A 22 -2.62 9.97 16.95
N MET A 23 -1.40 9.52 16.68
CA MET A 23 -0.22 10.08 17.29
C MET A 23 0.43 11.09 16.34
N HIS A 24 1.07 12.10 16.92
CA HIS A 24 1.80 13.12 16.16
C HIS A 24 2.89 12.48 15.26
N SER A 25 3.57 11.45 15.78
CA SER A 25 4.60 10.73 15.02
C SER A 25 4.08 10.04 13.76
N GLU A 26 2.86 9.47 13.81
CA GLU A 26 2.22 8.85 12.64
C GLU A 26 1.90 9.89 11.57
N MET A 27 1.42 11.05 11.97
CA MET A 27 1.14 12.16 11.05
C MET A 27 2.42 12.72 10.43
N GLU A 28 3.50 12.84 11.20
CA GLU A 28 4.80 13.27 10.67
C GLU A 28 5.38 12.25 9.68
N THR A 29 5.24 10.96 9.95
CA THR A 29 5.61 9.88 9.02
C THR A 29 4.86 10.01 7.70
N LEU A 30 3.54 10.22 7.77
CA LEU A 30 2.71 10.41 6.58
C LEU A 30 3.12 11.67 5.81
N ARG A 31 3.36 12.79 6.48
CA ARG A 31 3.83 14.03 5.83
C ARG A 31 5.16 13.84 5.14
N ALA A 32 6.12 13.18 5.79
CA ALA A 32 7.42 12.87 5.18
C ALA A 32 7.27 11.98 3.95
N PHE A 33 6.39 10.99 4.00
CA PHE A 33 6.07 10.15 2.85
C PHE A 33 5.46 10.96 1.70
N LEU A 34 4.48 11.81 1.98
CA LEU A 34 3.84 12.67 0.97
C LEU A 34 4.84 13.63 0.32
N ARG A 35 5.70 14.25 1.12
CA ARG A 35 6.73 15.17 0.63
C ARG A 35 7.69 14.47 -0.33
N ARG A 36 8.16 13.28 0.05
CA ARG A 36 9.11 12.51 -0.75
C ARG A 36 8.52 12.01 -2.07
N ASN A 37 7.27 11.56 -2.07
CA ASN A 37 6.66 10.89 -3.22
C ASN A 37 5.78 11.80 -4.07
N PHE A 38 5.21 12.87 -3.51
CA PHE A 38 4.22 13.73 -4.17
C PHE A 38 4.54 15.22 -4.12
N GLY A 39 5.54 15.63 -3.35
CA GLY A 39 5.95 17.02 -3.21
C GLY A 39 5.22 17.78 -2.09
N GLU A 40 5.66 19.02 -1.84
CA GLU A 40 5.21 19.84 -0.70
C GLU A 40 3.73 20.23 -0.77
N VAL A 41 3.19 20.45 -1.96
CA VAL A 41 1.77 20.78 -2.14
C VAL A 41 0.88 19.65 -1.63
N ALA A 42 1.30 18.40 -1.83
CA ALA A 42 0.56 17.23 -1.36
C ALA A 42 0.51 17.15 0.17
N VAL A 43 1.51 17.67 0.87
CA VAL A 43 1.52 17.72 2.34
C VAL A 43 0.37 18.58 2.87
N THR A 44 0.22 19.79 2.34
CA THR A 44 -0.84 20.72 2.74
C THR A 44 -2.23 20.14 2.40
N GLN A 45 -2.40 19.65 1.18
CA GLN A 45 -3.65 19.03 0.76
C GLN A 45 -3.97 17.78 1.60
N GLY A 46 -2.95 16.96 1.86
CA GLY A 46 -3.08 15.74 2.65
C GLY A 46 -3.53 16.01 4.08
N ASP A 47 -2.95 17.01 4.75
CA ASP A 47 -3.34 17.39 6.10
C ASP A 47 -4.83 17.77 6.17
N ASN A 48 -5.32 18.55 5.23
CA ASN A 48 -6.72 18.96 5.19
C ASN A 48 -7.66 17.78 4.95
N ILE A 49 -7.32 16.92 4.01
CA ILE A 49 -8.13 15.74 3.68
C ILE A 49 -8.18 14.77 4.86
N ILE A 50 -7.04 14.48 5.48
CA ILE A 50 -6.95 13.56 6.62
C ILE A 50 -7.75 14.08 7.82
N ARG A 51 -7.65 15.38 8.13
CA ARG A 51 -8.43 15.99 9.22
C ARG A 51 -9.93 15.84 8.98
N ASN A 52 -10.39 16.12 7.76
CA ASN A 52 -11.79 15.97 7.40
C ASN A 52 -12.26 14.52 7.56
N ILE A 53 -11.45 13.55 7.16
CA ILE A 53 -11.75 12.13 7.28
C ILE A 53 -11.85 11.73 8.77
N PHE A 54 -10.94 12.19 9.60
CA PHE A 54 -10.98 11.92 11.05
C PHE A 54 -12.21 12.53 11.71
N ASP A 55 -12.60 13.75 11.33
CA ASP A 55 -13.80 14.39 11.84
C ASP A 55 -15.06 13.60 11.45
N GLN A 56 -15.15 13.15 10.22
CA GLN A 56 -16.24 12.30 9.77
C GLN A 56 -16.30 10.98 10.55
N GLN A 57 -15.15 10.35 10.80
CA GLN A 57 -15.09 9.12 11.57
C GLN A 57 -15.63 9.32 12.99
N LYS A 58 -15.28 10.42 13.66
CA LYS A 58 -15.79 10.75 14.99
C LYS A 58 -17.30 10.87 15.00
N GLN A 59 -17.87 11.48 13.97
CA GLN A 59 -19.31 11.72 13.89
C GLN A 59 -20.12 10.46 13.62
N MET A 60 -19.62 9.58 12.73
CA MET A 60 -20.39 8.42 12.29
C MET A 60 -20.08 7.13 13.05
N GLY A 61 -18.96 7.06 13.76
CA GLY A 61 -18.51 5.86 14.48
C GLY A 61 -17.72 4.88 13.61
N THR A 62 -17.09 3.92 14.28
CA THR A 62 -16.12 3.00 13.65
C THR A 62 -16.75 2.08 12.59
N MET A 63 -17.92 1.51 12.88
CA MET A 63 -18.57 0.56 11.98
C MET A 63 -19.03 1.22 10.67
N ALA A 64 -19.66 2.39 10.78
CA ALA A 64 -20.10 3.14 9.60
C ALA A 64 -18.90 3.62 8.77
N PHE A 65 -17.84 4.04 9.42
CA PHE A 65 -16.60 4.44 8.75
C PHE A 65 -15.95 3.27 8.01
N GLU A 66 -15.87 2.10 8.63
CA GLU A 66 -15.35 0.89 7.99
C GLU A 66 -16.15 0.50 6.74
N GLN A 67 -17.47 0.64 6.78
CA GLN A 67 -18.31 0.38 5.62
C GLN A 67 -17.98 1.34 4.46
N ILE A 68 -17.76 2.63 4.75
CA ILE A 68 -17.35 3.62 3.75
C ILE A 68 -15.99 3.26 3.15
N ILE A 69 -15.04 2.83 3.96
CA ILE A 69 -13.71 2.40 3.48
C ILE A 69 -13.85 1.17 2.56
N ARG A 70 -14.66 0.20 2.93
CA ARG A 70 -14.95 -0.99 2.11
C ARG A 70 -15.55 -0.61 0.75
N ASP A 71 -16.55 0.26 0.75
CA ASP A 71 -17.19 0.74 -0.47
C ASP A 71 -16.20 1.51 -1.33
N SER A 72 -15.35 2.34 -0.72
CA SER A 72 -14.27 3.05 -1.41
C SER A 72 -13.27 2.10 -2.07
N CYS A 73 -12.89 1.03 -1.39
CA CYS A 73 -12.01 0.01 -1.96
C CYS A 73 -12.63 -0.68 -3.17
N TRP A 74 -13.91 -0.97 -3.14
CA TRP A 74 -14.63 -1.54 -4.28
C TRP A 74 -14.64 -0.59 -5.48
N GLN A 75 -14.87 0.69 -5.25
CA GLN A 75 -14.80 1.70 -6.30
C GLN A 75 -13.39 1.83 -6.88
N ILE A 76 -12.37 1.84 -6.03
CA ILE A 76 -10.96 1.87 -6.44
C ILE A 76 -10.65 0.65 -7.31
N ALA A 77 -11.03 -0.55 -6.88
CA ALA A 77 -10.80 -1.79 -7.62
C ALA A 77 -11.53 -1.84 -8.97
N ALA A 78 -12.68 -1.15 -9.08
CA ALA A 78 -13.42 -1.04 -10.33
C ALA A 78 -12.76 -0.09 -11.35
N HIS A 79 -12.00 0.90 -10.89
CA HIS A 79 -11.42 1.95 -11.74
C HIS A 79 -9.90 1.83 -11.91
N MET A 80 -9.23 1.01 -11.11
CA MET A 80 -7.78 0.78 -11.15
C MET A 80 -7.50 -0.67 -11.52
N ASN A 81 -6.41 -0.89 -12.29
CA ASN A 81 -5.95 -2.24 -12.55
C ASN A 81 -5.23 -2.84 -11.33
N SER A 82 -4.95 -4.15 -11.37
CA SER A 82 -4.30 -4.86 -10.26
C SER A 82 -2.94 -4.25 -9.89
N SER A 83 -2.16 -3.80 -10.85
CA SER A 83 -0.86 -3.19 -10.60
C SER A 83 -0.99 -1.85 -9.89
N GLN A 84 -2.00 -1.06 -10.21
CA GLN A 84 -2.30 0.21 -9.54
C GLN A 84 -2.75 -0.02 -8.10
N CYS A 85 -3.60 -1.01 -7.86
CA CYS A 85 -4.01 -1.42 -6.51
C CYS A 85 -2.81 -1.94 -5.69
N LEU A 86 -1.93 -2.72 -6.30
CA LEU A 86 -0.69 -3.18 -5.68
C LEU A 86 0.22 -2.02 -5.28
N GLN A 87 0.37 -1.02 -6.14
CA GLN A 87 1.17 0.16 -5.86
C GLN A 87 0.58 0.96 -4.70
N LEU A 88 -0.73 1.12 -4.68
CA LEU A 88 -1.45 1.79 -3.59
C LEU A 88 -1.20 1.08 -2.25
N LEU A 89 -1.39 -0.24 -2.21
CA LEU A 89 -1.14 -1.04 -1.02
C LEU A 89 0.34 -0.98 -0.59
N SER A 90 1.26 -1.03 -1.54
CA SER A 90 2.70 -0.91 -1.30
C SER A 90 3.07 0.40 -0.59
N PHE A 91 2.47 1.51 -1.00
CA PHE A 91 2.66 2.80 -0.33
C PHE A 91 2.13 2.78 1.11
N LEU A 92 1.00 2.16 1.34
CA LEU A 92 0.42 2.03 2.68
C LEU A 92 1.30 1.16 3.60
N VAL A 93 1.86 0.09 3.09
CA VAL A 93 2.83 -0.75 3.81
C VAL A 93 4.10 0.06 4.14
N GLU A 94 4.60 0.86 3.21
CA GLU A 94 5.79 1.70 3.42
C GLU A 94 5.56 2.70 4.55
N VAL A 95 4.41 3.36 4.59
CA VAL A 95 4.04 4.28 5.68
C VAL A 95 3.97 3.54 7.01
N SER A 96 3.35 2.37 7.04
CA SER A 96 3.21 1.56 8.28
C SER A 96 4.55 1.05 8.81
N LYS A 97 5.54 0.84 7.94
CA LYS A 97 6.89 0.35 8.33
C LYS A 97 7.85 1.47 8.70
N ALA A 98 7.53 2.71 8.44
CA ALA A 98 8.48 3.82 8.50
C ALA A 98 9.02 4.10 9.92
N ASP A 99 8.27 3.76 10.97
CA ASP A 99 8.70 3.88 12.37
C ASP A 99 9.39 2.61 12.91
N GLY A 100 9.60 1.60 12.07
CA GLY A 100 10.26 0.34 12.40
C GLY A 100 9.36 -0.72 13.01
N ARG A 101 8.11 -0.42 13.29
CA ARG A 101 7.12 -1.36 13.84
C ARG A 101 5.78 -1.22 13.15
N VAL A 102 5.14 -2.35 12.90
CA VAL A 102 3.75 -2.39 12.45
C VAL A 102 2.90 -2.95 13.59
N ASP A 103 1.99 -2.12 14.09
CA ASP A 103 1.05 -2.52 15.14
C ASP A 103 0.14 -3.65 14.61
N PRO A 104 -0.25 -4.64 15.45
CA PRO A 104 -1.17 -5.71 15.04
C PRO A 104 -2.50 -5.19 14.47
N ASN A 105 -3.02 -4.08 14.97
CA ASN A 105 -4.25 -3.46 14.45
C ASN A 105 -4.02 -2.85 13.06
N GLU A 106 -2.86 -2.23 12.83
CA GLU A 106 -2.48 -1.75 11.51
C GLU A 106 -2.31 -2.90 10.51
N LEU A 107 -1.71 -4.01 10.94
CA LEU A 107 -1.56 -5.19 10.09
C LEU A 107 -2.92 -5.78 9.70
N ASN A 108 -3.86 -5.85 10.64
CA ASN A 108 -5.22 -6.28 10.34
C ASN A 108 -5.92 -5.34 9.38
N ALA A 109 -5.74 -4.03 9.55
CA ALA A 109 -6.27 -3.02 8.62
C ALA A 109 -5.70 -3.21 7.22
N LEU A 110 -4.40 -3.44 7.08
CA LEU A 110 -3.75 -3.74 5.80
C LEU A 110 -4.30 -5.00 5.15
N ARG A 111 -4.54 -6.05 5.92
CA ARG A 111 -5.18 -7.29 5.42
C ARG A 111 -6.58 -7.04 4.91
N ASN A 112 -7.37 -6.27 5.65
CA ASN A 112 -8.71 -5.89 5.22
C ASN A 112 -8.68 -5.11 3.90
N LEU A 113 -7.79 -4.13 3.79
CA LEU A 113 -7.64 -3.33 2.57
C LEU A 113 -7.22 -4.20 1.38
N ALA A 114 -6.27 -5.11 1.55
CA ALA A 114 -5.85 -6.03 0.50
C ALA A 114 -7.03 -6.88 0.01
N HIS A 115 -7.81 -7.42 0.93
CA HIS A 115 -9.01 -8.20 0.61
C HIS A 115 -10.06 -7.38 -0.14
N TRP A 116 -10.37 -6.20 0.35
CA TRP A 116 -11.39 -5.32 -0.26
C TRP A 116 -10.95 -4.75 -1.61
N LEU A 117 -9.65 -4.63 -1.85
CA LEU A 117 -9.09 -4.25 -3.16
C LEU A 117 -9.03 -5.44 -4.13
N GLY A 118 -9.43 -6.63 -3.70
CA GLY A 118 -9.41 -7.82 -4.54
C GLY A 118 -8.01 -8.42 -4.76
N LEU A 119 -7.08 -8.14 -3.86
CA LEU A 119 -5.71 -8.65 -3.92
C LEU A 119 -5.55 -9.95 -3.15
N ASP A 120 -4.62 -10.79 -3.57
CA ASP A 120 -4.29 -12.05 -2.90
C ASP A 120 -3.66 -11.77 -1.52
N ALA A 121 -4.00 -12.58 -0.51
CA ALA A 121 -3.47 -12.43 0.84
C ALA A 121 -1.94 -12.53 0.93
N SER A 122 -1.31 -13.28 0.02
CA SER A 122 0.15 -13.42 -0.05
C SER A 122 0.89 -12.12 -0.42
N VAL A 123 0.17 -11.16 -0.99
CA VAL A 123 0.73 -9.87 -1.41
C VAL A 123 1.38 -9.11 -0.25
N LEU A 124 0.73 -9.08 0.91
CA LEU A 124 1.28 -8.40 2.09
C LEU A 124 2.58 -9.05 2.57
N GLU A 125 2.62 -10.38 2.63
CA GLU A 125 3.83 -11.09 3.04
C GLU A 125 4.99 -10.81 2.06
N SER A 126 4.70 -10.80 0.77
CA SER A 126 5.64 -10.39 -0.27
C SER A 126 6.18 -8.98 -0.02
N MET A 127 5.30 -8.01 0.22
CA MET A 127 5.69 -6.62 0.45
C MET A 127 6.54 -6.44 1.70
N PHE A 128 6.22 -7.15 2.79
CA PHE A 128 7.01 -7.08 4.03
C PHE A 128 8.39 -7.71 3.91
N ASN A 129 8.64 -8.54 2.90
CA ASN A 129 9.92 -9.22 2.70
C ASN A 129 10.79 -8.65 1.57
N LEU A 130 10.29 -7.66 0.80
CA LEU A 130 10.99 -7.08 -0.35
C LEU A 130 12.38 -6.52 -0.03
N GLU A 131 12.57 -5.92 1.15
CA GLU A 131 13.84 -5.29 1.53
C GLU A 131 14.84 -6.25 2.18
N LYS A 132 14.46 -7.50 2.40
CA LYS A 132 15.32 -8.51 2.98
C LYS A 132 16.10 -9.22 1.86
N HIS A 133 17.38 -9.42 2.07
CA HIS A 133 18.30 -9.98 1.07
C HIS A 133 18.73 -11.41 1.38
N ASP A 134 17.91 -12.20 2.05
CA ASP A 134 18.15 -13.62 2.28
C ASP A 134 17.28 -14.52 1.38
N THR A 135 17.69 -15.78 1.21
CA THR A 135 16.99 -16.73 0.35
C THR A 135 15.57 -17.01 0.80
N GLN A 136 15.31 -17.07 2.10
CA GLN A 136 13.97 -17.31 2.64
C GLN A 136 13.02 -16.17 2.30
N SER A 137 13.49 -14.94 2.44
CA SER A 137 12.71 -13.74 2.09
C SER A 137 12.44 -13.66 0.58
N ALA A 138 13.39 -14.06 -0.25
CA ALA A 138 13.21 -14.11 -1.69
C ALA A 138 12.06 -15.05 -2.10
N TYR A 139 11.96 -16.24 -1.52
CA TYR A 139 10.83 -17.15 -1.75
C TYR A 139 9.51 -16.52 -1.30
N LYS A 140 9.48 -15.81 -0.17
CA LYS A 140 8.28 -15.11 0.31
C LYS A 140 7.87 -13.97 -0.62
N VAL A 141 8.83 -13.21 -1.15
CA VAL A 141 8.57 -12.15 -2.14
C VAL A 141 7.87 -12.74 -3.36
N LEU A 142 8.35 -13.87 -3.87
CA LEU A 142 7.77 -14.54 -5.02
C LEU A 142 6.47 -15.28 -4.69
N GLY A 143 6.13 -15.43 -3.40
CA GLY A 143 4.91 -16.10 -2.95
C GLY A 143 4.91 -17.60 -3.18
N ILE A 144 6.07 -18.25 -3.09
CA ILE A 144 6.27 -19.68 -3.34
C ILE A 144 7.00 -20.36 -2.19
N SER A 145 6.90 -21.69 -2.14
CA SER A 145 7.62 -22.53 -1.17
C SER A 145 9.13 -22.53 -1.44
N PRO A 146 9.99 -22.61 -0.40
CA PRO A 146 11.42 -22.86 -0.57
C PRO A 146 11.74 -24.17 -1.34
N ASN A 147 10.80 -25.11 -1.39
CA ASN A 147 10.91 -26.37 -2.10
C ASN A 147 10.40 -26.31 -3.56
N ALA A 148 10.04 -25.10 -4.03
CA ALA A 148 9.54 -24.91 -5.38
C ALA A 148 10.59 -25.31 -6.44
N THR A 149 10.11 -25.88 -7.55
CA THR A 149 10.96 -26.22 -8.70
C THR A 149 11.47 -24.97 -9.41
N ASN A 150 12.52 -25.10 -10.23
CA ASN A 150 13.04 -23.99 -11.02
C ASN A 150 11.97 -23.40 -11.96
N ASP A 151 11.09 -24.23 -12.52
CA ASP A 151 10.00 -23.79 -13.38
C ASP A 151 8.96 -22.99 -12.61
N GLU A 152 8.63 -23.40 -11.38
CA GLU A 152 7.73 -22.66 -10.47
C GLU A 152 8.34 -21.31 -10.08
N VAL A 153 9.64 -21.25 -9.79
CA VAL A 153 10.36 -20.00 -9.51
C VAL A 153 10.27 -19.06 -10.71
N LYS A 154 10.56 -19.54 -11.90
CA LYS A 154 10.48 -18.74 -13.13
C LYS A 154 9.07 -18.22 -13.40
N ALA A 155 8.06 -19.06 -13.23
CA ALA A 155 6.65 -18.68 -13.41
C ALA A 155 6.23 -17.62 -12.42
N ALA A 156 6.58 -17.77 -11.13
CA ALA A 156 6.31 -16.79 -10.09
C ALA A 156 6.99 -15.45 -10.36
N TYR A 157 8.26 -15.47 -10.77
CA TYR A 157 9.00 -14.26 -11.14
C TYR A 157 8.32 -13.52 -12.31
N ARG A 158 7.96 -14.23 -13.37
CA ARG A 158 7.28 -13.62 -14.53
C ARG A 158 5.98 -12.95 -14.14
N LYS A 159 5.18 -13.61 -13.31
CA LYS A 159 3.91 -13.07 -12.80
C LYS A 159 4.14 -11.77 -12.01
N MET A 160 5.09 -11.79 -11.08
CA MET A 160 5.43 -10.62 -10.25
C MET A 160 5.98 -9.47 -11.09
N ALA A 161 6.91 -9.75 -11.99
CA ALA A 161 7.49 -8.75 -12.88
C ALA A 161 6.43 -8.06 -13.74
N LEU A 162 5.47 -8.83 -14.27
CA LEU A 162 4.37 -8.28 -15.05
C LEU A 162 3.44 -7.40 -14.18
N GLN A 163 3.11 -7.84 -12.97
CA GLN A 163 2.22 -7.11 -12.05
C GLN A 163 2.83 -5.79 -11.59
N HIS A 164 4.14 -5.73 -11.37
CA HIS A 164 4.84 -4.56 -10.85
C HIS A 164 5.57 -3.74 -11.92
N HIS A 165 5.35 -4.04 -13.21
CA HIS A 165 6.02 -3.31 -14.28
C HIS A 165 5.64 -1.82 -14.26
N PRO A 166 6.64 -0.89 -14.31
CA PRO A 166 6.39 0.55 -14.21
C PRO A 166 5.39 1.10 -15.23
N ASP A 167 5.37 0.56 -16.45
CA ASP A 167 4.48 1.03 -17.52
C ASP A 167 2.99 0.84 -17.18
N ARG A 168 2.65 -0.11 -16.31
CA ARG A 168 1.25 -0.37 -15.91
C ARG A 168 0.68 0.70 -15.00
N VAL A 169 1.52 1.52 -14.40
CA VAL A 169 1.13 2.63 -13.52
C VAL A 169 1.52 4.00 -14.09
N ALA A 170 2.11 4.06 -15.28
CA ALA A 170 2.61 5.28 -15.90
C ALA A 170 1.53 6.36 -16.08
N THR A 171 0.28 5.96 -16.32
CA THR A 171 -0.87 6.88 -16.45
C THR A 171 -1.20 7.63 -15.17
N LEU A 172 -0.71 7.17 -14.02
CA LEU A 172 -0.92 7.81 -12.71
C LEU A 172 0.04 8.96 -12.45
N GLY A 173 1.08 9.12 -13.28
CA GLY A 173 2.06 10.19 -13.18
C GLY A 173 3.49 9.69 -12.99
N GLU A 174 4.44 10.59 -13.18
CA GLU A 174 5.87 10.27 -13.13
C GLU A 174 6.33 9.79 -11.74
N ASP A 175 5.84 10.41 -10.67
CA ASP A 175 6.21 10.04 -9.31
C ASP A 175 5.79 8.59 -8.99
N ILE A 176 4.61 8.19 -9.46
CA ILE A 176 4.10 6.83 -9.28
C ILE A 176 4.90 5.84 -10.12
N ARG A 177 5.25 6.23 -11.34
CA ARG A 177 6.10 5.41 -12.22
C ARG A 177 7.46 5.14 -11.60
N LEU A 178 8.11 6.16 -11.03
CA LEU A 178 9.41 6.04 -10.37
C LEU A 178 9.35 5.13 -9.14
N ALA A 179 8.29 5.24 -8.33
CA ALA A 179 8.08 4.36 -7.18
C ALA A 179 7.90 2.90 -7.60
N ALA A 180 7.13 2.65 -8.67
CA ALA A 180 6.94 1.31 -9.23
C ALA A 180 8.23 0.73 -9.82
N GLU A 181 9.05 1.57 -10.45
CA GLU A 181 10.36 1.18 -10.97
C GLU A 181 11.31 0.70 -9.87
N LYS A 182 11.30 1.37 -8.72
CA LYS A 182 12.06 0.93 -7.54
C LYS A 182 11.60 -0.46 -7.06
N LYS A 183 10.30 -0.69 -6.97
CA LYS A 183 9.73 -2.00 -6.60
C LYS A 183 10.08 -3.09 -7.61
N PHE A 184 10.00 -2.81 -8.88
CA PHE A 184 10.38 -3.72 -9.95
C PHE A 184 11.85 -4.15 -9.82
N LYS A 185 12.75 -3.21 -9.52
CA LYS A 185 14.16 -3.49 -9.27
C LYS A 185 14.36 -4.42 -8.08
N GLU A 186 13.67 -4.17 -6.95
CA GLU A 186 13.71 -5.02 -5.75
C GLU A 186 13.24 -6.45 -6.05
N ILE A 187 12.21 -6.62 -6.88
CA ILE A 187 11.72 -7.93 -7.31
C ILE A 187 12.76 -8.65 -8.17
N ASN A 188 13.43 -7.95 -9.09
CA ASN A 188 14.49 -8.52 -9.90
C ASN A 188 15.66 -9.02 -9.06
N GLU A 189 15.96 -8.34 -7.95
CA GLU A 189 17.02 -8.75 -7.03
C GLU A 189 16.62 -9.96 -6.15
N ALA A 190 15.34 -10.19 -5.99
CA ALA A 190 14.82 -11.36 -5.24
C ALA A 190 14.95 -12.63 -6.09
#